data_a7e87dd915a26fd2d57b424657411d00
#
_entry.id   a7e87dd915a26fd2d57b424657411d00
#
_cell.length_a   1.000
_cell.length_b   1.000
_cell.length_c   1.000
_cell.angle_alpha   90.00
_cell.angle_beta   90.00
_cell.angle_gamma   90.00
#
_symmetry.space_group_name_H-M   'P 1'
#
loop_
_entity.id
_entity.type
_entity.pdbx_description
1 polymer ?
#
loop_
_entity_poly.entity_id
_entity_poly.type
_entity_poly.pdbx_seq_one_letter_code
_entity_poly.pdbx_strand_id
1 'polypeptide(L)'
;MESQKRAFALWRTVPTIAGFLFAFVAAVSAQSRINLAGSGSNVAGPLFVAWTDEFNKKNPAIVQIPVLLVAVVPVYNVPGGGELRFSGKILAQIYLGAIKNWNDPAISRLNPDVTLPDLPIEVFHRDEGRGTSYIFTDFLSRKSPEFRSQVGKSASPKWPVGTTAKRSVDMVEKVKATPGAIGYVERSFAIRASVAYGSVQNSSGNFVKADPASMTAACVATEGSVRQDVRISLVDARGEASYSITGITWVYLPASGLSSERGHALKEFLAWVLEDGQKMAPLLGYTSLPASLASKAREKLGTVQ
;
A
#
# COMPACT_ATOMS: atom_id res chain seq x y z
N MET A 1 -71.86 -45.43 5.33
CA MET A 1 -73.26 -44.99 5.15
C MET A 1 -73.16 -43.65 4.47
N GLU A 2 -73.36 -43.67 3.19
CA GLU A 2 -74.55 -43.22 2.44
C GLU A 2 -74.85 -41.74 2.72
N SER A 3 -75.05 -40.86 1.81
CA SER A 3 -75.53 -40.97 0.42
C SER A 3 -75.35 -39.58 -0.25
N GLN A 4 -74.91 -39.56 -1.45
CA GLN A 4 -75.71 -39.27 -2.67
C GLN A 4 -76.66 -38.05 -2.51
N LYS A 5 -76.69 -37.14 -3.41
CA LYS A 5 -76.96 -37.08 -4.84
C LYS A 5 -77.20 -35.66 -5.34
N ARG A 6 -76.71 -35.37 -6.57
CA ARG A 6 -77.39 -34.72 -7.72
C ARG A 6 -77.87 -33.26 -7.55
N ALA A 7 -77.34 -32.38 -8.31
CA ALA A 7 -77.55 -32.04 -9.76
C ALA A 7 -78.51 -30.85 -9.88
N PHE A 8 -78.14 -29.81 -10.60
CA PHE A 8 -78.74 -29.45 -11.90
C PHE A 8 -78.11 -28.18 -12.44
N ALA A 9 -77.91 -28.18 -13.71
CA ALA A 9 -77.39 -27.10 -14.52
C ALA A 9 -78.40 -25.97 -14.68
N LEU A 10 -77.92 -24.74 -14.86
CA LEU A 10 -78.56 -23.74 -15.69
C LEU A 10 -77.52 -22.82 -16.32
N TRP A 11 -77.51 -22.86 -17.61
CA TRP A 11 -76.84 -21.95 -18.50
C TRP A 11 -77.28 -20.50 -18.33
N ARG A 12 -76.30 -19.60 -18.26
CA ARG A 12 -76.54 -18.25 -18.79
C ARG A 12 -75.22 -17.71 -19.30
N THR A 13 -75.19 -17.48 -20.57
CA THR A 13 -74.22 -16.76 -21.39
C THR A 13 -74.03 -15.34 -20.91
N VAL A 14 -72.81 -14.90 -20.68
CA VAL A 14 -72.43 -13.47 -20.65
C VAL A 14 -71.03 -13.34 -21.32
N PRO A 15 -70.76 -12.29 -22.02
CA PRO A 15 -69.76 -12.28 -23.11
C PRO A 15 -68.32 -12.13 -22.67
N THR A 16 -67.43 -12.76 -23.46
CA THR A 16 -66.00 -12.69 -23.40
C THR A 16 -65.51 -11.25 -23.59
N ILE A 17 -65.02 -10.63 -22.52
CA ILE A 17 -64.12 -9.48 -22.62
C ILE A 17 -62.70 -10.04 -22.59
N ALA A 18 -62.09 -10.06 -23.79
CA ALA A 18 -60.66 -10.33 -23.94
C ALA A 18 -59.87 -9.16 -23.35
N GLY A 19 -59.50 -9.31 -22.07
CA GLY A 19 -58.51 -8.45 -21.41
C GLY A 19 -57.11 -8.87 -21.88
N PHE A 20 -56.56 -8.11 -22.80
CA PHE A 20 -55.12 -8.16 -23.09
C PHE A 20 -54.33 -7.75 -21.86
N LEU A 21 -53.87 -8.74 -21.09
CA LEU A 21 -52.80 -8.52 -20.12
C LEU A 21 -51.50 -8.32 -20.93
N PHE A 22 -51.13 -7.08 -21.13
CA PHE A 22 -49.76 -6.71 -21.48
C PHE A 22 -48.88 -7.03 -20.28
N ALA A 23 -48.26 -8.23 -20.28
CA ALA A 23 -47.13 -8.52 -19.42
C ALA A 23 -45.96 -7.65 -19.89
N PHE A 24 -45.76 -6.51 -19.22
CA PHE A 24 -44.51 -5.77 -19.30
C PHE A 24 -43.45 -6.65 -18.66
N VAL A 25 -42.80 -7.49 -19.44
CA VAL A 25 -41.52 -8.10 -19.06
C VAL A 25 -40.51 -6.95 -19.09
N ALA A 26 -40.30 -6.32 -17.94
CA ALA A 26 -39.14 -5.49 -17.72
C ALA A 26 -37.92 -6.43 -17.91
N ALA A 27 -37.33 -6.39 -19.08
CA ALA A 27 -36.01 -6.93 -19.30
C ALA A 27 -35.06 -6.15 -18.40
N VAL A 28 -34.89 -6.65 -17.18
CA VAL A 28 -33.74 -6.29 -16.36
C VAL A 28 -32.55 -6.78 -17.18
N SER A 29 -31.93 -5.86 -17.90
CA SER A 29 -30.64 -6.09 -18.51
C SER A 29 -29.71 -6.53 -17.38
N ALA A 30 -29.48 -7.83 -17.29
CA ALA A 30 -28.45 -8.37 -16.43
C ALA A 30 -27.14 -7.80 -16.97
N GLN A 31 -26.72 -6.68 -16.39
CA GLN A 31 -25.44 -6.10 -16.63
C GLN A 31 -24.41 -7.20 -16.31
N SER A 32 -23.81 -7.75 -17.35
CA SER A 32 -22.82 -8.82 -17.22
C SER A 32 -21.72 -8.29 -16.29
N ARG A 33 -21.59 -8.91 -15.12
CA ARG A 33 -20.54 -8.54 -14.16
C ARG A 33 -19.19 -8.79 -14.80
N ILE A 34 -18.51 -7.73 -15.18
CA ILE A 34 -17.13 -7.81 -15.67
C ILE A 34 -16.24 -8.08 -14.49
N ASN A 35 -15.70 -9.29 -14.37
CA ASN A 35 -14.71 -9.62 -13.37
C ASN A 35 -13.35 -9.07 -13.80
N LEU A 36 -12.92 -7.97 -13.20
CA LEU A 36 -11.56 -7.48 -13.29
C LEU A 36 -10.73 -8.22 -12.22
N ALA A 37 -9.98 -9.22 -12.64
CA ALA A 37 -9.00 -9.86 -11.79
C ALA A 37 -7.67 -9.12 -11.94
N GLY A 38 -7.32 -8.33 -10.93
CA GLY A 38 -5.99 -7.76 -10.78
C GLY A 38 -5.25 -8.51 -9.68
N SER A 39 -4.19 -9.23 -9.98
CA SER A 39 -3.23 -9.68 -8.99
C SER A 39 -2.08 -8.69 -8.99
N GLY A 40 -2.03 -7.84 -7.97
CA GLY A 40 -0.90 -6.96 -7.69
C GLY A 40 -0.20 -7.46 -6.44
N SER A 41 1.04 -7.89 -6.57
CA SER A 41 1.91 -8.09 -5.42
C SER A 41 2.57 -6.76 -5.06
N ASN A 42 2.67 -6.43 -3.77
CA ASN A 42 3.56 -5.36 -3.26
C ASN A 42 5.02 -5.56 -3.69
N VAL A 43 5.31 -6.71 -4.28
CA VAL A 43 6.59 -7.24 -4.75
C VAL A 43 7.07 -6.57 -6.02
N ALA A 44 6.17 -6.26 -6.93
CA ALA A 44 6.56 -5.87 -8.29
C ALA A 44 6.77 -4.35 -8.45
N GLY A 45 6.23 -3.53 -7.54
CA GLY A 45 6.26 -2.07 -7.68
C GLY A 45 7.62 -1.52 -8.06
N PRO A 46 8.68 -1.81 -7.34
CA PRO A 46 9.99 -1.20 -7.57
C PRO A 46 10.80 -1.82 -8.70
N LEU A 47 10.67 -3.12 -8.91
CA LEU A 47 11.30 -3.78 -10.05
C LEU A 47 10.54 -3.41 -11.32
N PHE A 48 9.21 -3.33 -11.27
CA PHE A 48 8.41 -2.79 -12.34
C PHE A 48 8.68 -1.30 -12.59
N VAL A 49 8.98 -0.49 -11.58
CA VAL A 49 9.43 0.90 -11.80
C VAL A 49 10.74 0.91 -12.57
N ALA A 50 11.75 0.15 -12.15
CA ALA A 50 13.03 0.10 -12.85
C ALA A 50 12.90 -0.49 -14.27
N TRP A 51 12.13 -1.58 -14.42
CA TRP A 51 11.84 -2.15 -15.72
C TRP A 51 10.96 -1.24 -16.58
N THR A 52 9.99 -0.57 -15.97
CA THR A 52 9.09 0.34 -16.67
C THR A 52 9.83 1.61 -17.06
N ASP A 53 10.75 2.11 -16.25
CA ASP A 53 11.61 3.25 -16.61
C ASP A 53 12.51 2.90 -17.81
N GLU A 54 13.12 1.74 -17.81
CA GLU A 54 13.96 1.29 -18.92
C GLU A 54 13.11 0.87 -20.13
N PHE A 55 11.99 0.19 -19.90
CA PHE A 55 11.06 -0.24 -20.94
C PHE A 55 10.32 0.95 -21.56
N ASN A 56 9.88 1.94 -20.76
CA ASN A 56 9.19 3.14 -21.25
C ASN A 56 10.12 4.07 -22.03
N LYS A 57 11.43 4.08 -21.76
CA LYS A 57 12.41 4.75 -22.62
C LYS A 57 12.40 4.16 -24.03
N LYS A 58 12.10 2.87 -24.15
CA LYS A 58 12.06 2.10 -25.42
C LYS A 58 10.64 1.92 -25.96
N ASN A 59 9.61 2.02 -25.10
CA ASN A 59 8.22 1.74 -25.42
C ASN A 59 7.29 2.68 -24.61
N PRO A 60 6.78 3.77 -25.18
CA PRO A 60 5.87 4.69 -24.49
C PRO A 60 4.47 4.09 -24.23
N ALA A 61 4.36 2.76 -24.29
CA ALA A 61 3.10 2.03 -24.31
C ALA A 61 2.53 1.70 -22.91
N ILE A 62 3.19 2.07 -21.81
CA ILE A 62 2.69 1.83 -20.44
C ILE A 62 2.52 3.14 -19.69
N VAL A 63 1.32 3.35 -19.16
CA VAL A 63 0.95 4.50 -18.33
C VAL A 63 0.98 4.10 -16.86
N GLN A 64 1.68 4.86 -16.03
CA GLN A 64 1.76 4.65 -14.58
C GLN A 64 0.82 5.62 -13.86
N ILE A 65 -0.09 5.08 -13.07
CA ILE A 65 -1.07 5.85 -12.32
C ILE A 65 -0.79 5.69 -10.81
N PRO A 66 -0.45 6.75 -10.06
CA PRO A 66 -0.34 6.69 -8.62
C PRO A 66 -1.73 6.54 -8.00
N VAL A 67 -1.87 5.66 -6.99
CA VAL A 67 -3.18 5.39 -6.38
C VAL A 67 -3.23 5.62 -4.86
N LEU A 68 -2.13 5.41 -4.14
CA LEU A 68 -2.06 5.60 -2.69
C LEU A 68 -0.65 5.96 -2.23
N LEU A 69 -0.55 6.70 -1.12
CA LEU A 69 0.68 6.83 -0.36
C LEU A 69 0.81 5.66 0.63
N VAL A 70 2.03 5.16 0.79
CA VAL A 70 2.37 4.12 1.76
C VAL A 70 3.57 4.56 2.59
N ALA A 71 3.57 4.22 3.89
CA ALA A 71 4.75 4.35 4.74
C ALA A 71 5.23 2.98 5.16
N VAL A 72 6.53 2.75 5.11
CA VAL A 72 7.18 1.61 5.74
C VAL A 72 7.70 2.06 7.10
N VAL A 73 7.33 1.35 8.16
CA VAL A 73 7.67 1.70 9.54
C VAL A 73 8.52 0.61 10.20
N PRO A 74 9.53 0.97 10.99
CA PRO A 74 10.23 0.01 11.85
C PRO A 74 9.30 -0.40 12.98
N VAL A 75 8.96 -1.68 13.05
CA VAL A 75 8.15 -2.29 14.11
C VAL A 75 9.04 -3.05 15.06
N TYR A 76 8.73 -3.05 16.36
CA TYR A 76 9.57 -3.69 17.36
C TYR A 76 8.78 -4.21 18.55
N ASN A 77 9.42 -5.09 19.33
CA ASN A 77 8.91 -5.61 20.60
C ASN A 77 10.00 -5.49 21.67
N VAL A 78 10.07 -4.32 22.28
CA VAL A 78 11.03 -4.01 23.36
C VAL A 78 10.25 -3.80 24.65
N PRO A 79 10.38 -4.68 25.65
CA PRO A 79 9.72 -4.50 26.95
C PRO A 79 10.10 -3.14 27.57
N GLY A 80 9.11 -2.36 27.96
CA GLY A 80 9.34 -1.02 28.53
C GLY A 80 9.82 0.04 27.55
N GLY A 81 9.98 -0.30 26.24
CA GLY A 81 10.59 0.58 25.25
C GLY A 81 9.78 1.80 24.84
N GLY A 82 8.46 1.83 25.10
CA GLY A 82 7.61 2.95 24.69
C GLY A 82 7.73 3.28 23.19
N GLU A 83 7.73 4.56 22.85
CA GLU A 83 7.97 5.02 21.49
C GLU A 83 9.47 5.29 21.26
N LEU A 84 10.08 4.49 20.38
CA LEU A 84 11.50 4.61 20.05
C LEU A 84 11.74 5.50 18.84
N ARG A 85 12.89 6.17 18.86
CA ARG A 85 13.42 7.01 17.78
C ARG A 85 14.56 6.28 17.08
N PHE A 86 14.54 6.27 15.75
CA PHE A 86 15.57 5.67 14.93
C PHE A 86 16.15 6.66 13.92
N SER A 87 17.45 6.67 13.75
CA SER A 87 18.07 7.25 12.57
C SER A 87 18.24 6.19 11.48
N GLY A 88 18.31 6.62 10.22
CA GLY A 88 18.57 5.69 9.14
C GLY A 88 19.93 4.96 9.26
N LYS A 89 20.94 5.63 9.87
CA LYS A 89 22.23 5.01 10.17
C LYS A 89 22.10 3.87 11.19
N ILE A 90 21.36 4.09 12.28
CA ILE A 90 21.14 3.07 13.31
C ILE A 90 20.35 1.88 12.72
N LEU A 91 19.28 2.13 11.99
CA LEU A 91 18.55 1.05 11.30
C LEU A 91 19.47 0.26 10.35
N ALA A 92 20.30 0.95 9.57
CA ALA A 92 21.26 0.28 8.70
C ALA A 92 22.24 -0.62 9.48
N GLN A 93 22.79 -0.13 10.59
CA GLN A 93 23.71 -0.90 11.44
C GLN A 93 23.05 -2.11 12.10
N ILE A 94 21.76 -2.01 12.49
CA ILE A 94 20.99 -3.15 13.00
C ILE A 94 20.83 -4.22 11.90
N TYR A 95 20.40 -3.81 10.70
CA TYR A 95 20.19 -4.74 9.59
C TYR A 95 21.47 -5.26 8.94
N LEU A 96 22.61 -4.66 9.23
CA LEU A 96 23.96 -5.19 8.91
C LEU A 96 24.50 -6.10 10.03
N GLY A 97 23.84 -6.19 11.19
CA GLY A 97 24.31 -6.95 12.34
C GLY A 97 25.46 -6.31 13.09
N ALA A 98 25.74 -5.02 12.87
CA ALA A 98 26.74 -4.26 13.61
C ALA A 98 26.25 -3.87 15.01
N ILE A 99 24.98 -3.48 15.14
CA ILE A 99 24.30 -3.28 16.43
C ILE A 99 23.47 -4.53 16.74
N LYS A 100 23.76 -5.16 17.87
CA LYS A 100 23.17 -6.46 18.24
C LYS A 100 22.31 -6.45 19.50
N ASN A 101 22.35 -5.37 20.27
CA ASN A 101 21.63 -5.21 21.56
C ASN A 101 20.84 -3.92 21.59
N TRP A 102 19.69 -3.96 22.26
CA TRP A 102 18.84 -2.77 22.40
C TRP A 102 19.45 -1.68 23.27
N ASN A 103 20.23 -2.03 24.30
CA ASN A 103 20.95 -1.07 25.15
C ASN A 103 22.24 -0.52 24.52
N ASP A 104 22.47 -0.76 23.23
CA ASP A 104 23.63 -0.18 22.53
C ASP A 104 23.65 1.34 22.71
N PRO A 105 24.81 1.94 23.05
CA PRO A 105 24.95 3.39 23.29
C PRO A 105 24.47 4.24 22.10
N ALA A 106 24.52 3.72 20.87
CA ALA A 106 24.05 4.46 19.71
C ALA A 106 22.51 4.55 19.67
N ILE A 107 21.79 3.51 20.10
CA ILE A 107 20.33 3.53 20.24
C ILE A 107 19.94 4.40 21.44
N SER A 108 20.59 4.20 22.59
CA SER A 108 20.28 4.90 23.84
C SER A 108 20.42 6.43 23.69
N ARG A 109 21.44 6.91 22.95
CA ARG A 109 21.62 8.35 22.69
C ARG A 109 20.45 8.97 21.91
N LEU A 110 19.76 8.21 21.09
CA LEU A 110 18.57 8.71 20.38
C LEU A 110 17.31 8.65 21.25
N ASN A 111 17.35 7.89 22.34
CA ASN A 111 16.23 7.61 23.24
C ASN A 111 16.60 7.89 24.72
N PRO A 112 17.01 9.12 25.08
CA PRO A 112 17.52 9.42 26.41
C PRO A 112 16.47 9.25 27.52
N ASP A 113 15.19 9.34 27.14
CA ASP A 113 14.05 9.23 28.06
C ASP A 113 13.58 7.79 28.28
N VAL A 114 14.25 6.80 27.65
CA VAL A 114 13.88 5.38 27.69
C VAL A 114 15.04 4.56 28.23
N THR A 115 14.79 3.78 29.29
CA THR A 115 15.74 2.76 29.74
C THR A 115 15.62 1.52 28.87
N LEU A 116 16.55 1.36 27.94
CA LEU A 116 16.58 0.21 27.05
C LEU A 116 17.16 -1.01 27.77
N PRO A 117 16.53 -2.21 27.63
CA PRO A 117 16.99 -3.42 28.28
C PRO A 117 18.26 -3.96 27.63
N ASP A 118 19.06 -4.69 28.41
CA ASP A 118 20.13 -5.55 27.88
C ASP A 118 19.47 -6.79 27.23
N LEU A 119 19.07 -6.64 25.99
CA LEU A 119 18.29 -7.61 25.24
C LEU A 119 18.83 -7.70 23.80
N PRO A 120 19.15 -8.91 23.31
CA PRO A 120 19.55 -9.08 21.92
C PRO A 120 18.49 -8.61 20.94
N ILE A 121 18.94 -8.08 19.80
CA ILE A 121 18.06 -7.64 18.71
C ILE A 121 17.82 -8.83 17.79
N GLU A 122 16.57 -9.27 17.70
CA GLU A 122 16.11 -10.29 16.76
C GLU A 122 15.57 -9.63 15.49
N VAL A 123 16.38 -9.67 14.41
CA VAL A 123 16.05 -9.00 13.15
C VAL A 123 15.11 -9.88 12.31
N PHE A 124 14.00 -9.29 11.88
CA PHE A 124 13.11 -9.88 10.88
C PHE A 124 13.10 -9.04 9.60
N HIS A 125 13.16 -9.71 8.45
CA HIS A 125 13.10 -9.07 7.14
C HIS A 125 12.08 -9.77 6.23
N ARG A 126 11.72 -9.13 5.12
CA ARG A 126 10.82 -9.73 4.14
C ARG A 126 11.56 -10.69 3.24
N ASP A 127 10.82 -11.63 2.66
CA ASP A 127 11.31 -12.47 1.57
C ASP A 127 11.53 -11.67 0.27
N GLU A 128 11.86 -12.35 -0.80
CA GLU A 128 12.18 -11.73 -2.09
C GLU A 128 11.01 -10.99 -2.73
N GLY A 129 11.33 -10.01 -3.56
CA GLY A 129 10.38 -9.33 -4.42
C GLY A 129 9.38 -8.42 -3.71
N ARG A 130 9.71 -7.75 -2.60
CA ARG A 130 8.78 -6.92 -1.83
C ARG A 130 8.99 -5.42 -2.04
N GLY A 131 7.89 -4.70 -2.33
CA GLY A 131 7.90 -3.25 -2.43
C GLY A 131 8.30 -2.57 -1.12
N THR A 132 7.89 -3.11 0.04
CA THR A 132 8.35 -2.65 1.36
C THR A 132 9.85 -2.75 1.52
N SER A 133 10.47 -3.86 1.10
CA SER A 133 11.92 -4.03 1.11
C SER A 133 12.62 -2.99 0.24
N TYR A 134 12.10 -2.73 -0.96
CA TYR A 134 12.68 -1.74 -1.85
C TYR A 134 12.67 -0.32 -1.27
N ILE A 135 11.52 0.12 -0.72
CA ILE A 135 11.39 1.43 -0.08
C ILE A 135 12.31 1.53 1.14
N PHE A 136 12.35 0.48 1.95
CA PHE A 136 13.18 0.43 3.16
C PHE A 136 14.67 0.43 2.83
N THR A 137 15.11 -0.40 1.90
CA THR A 137 16.52 -0.48 1.49
C THR A 137 16.98 0.76 0.70
N ASP A 138 16.09 1.42 -0.05
CA ASP A 138 16.39 2.73 -0.66
C ASP A 138 16.72 3.75 0.42
N PHE A 139 15.90 3.83 1.49
CA PHE A 139 16.16 4.70 2.61
C PHE A 139 17.49 4.39 3.32
N LEU A 140 17.72 3.12 3.68
CA LEU A 140 18.95 2.72 4.35
C LEU A 140 20.20 2.98 3.49
N SER A 141 20.12 2.73 2.19
CA SER A 141 21.21 3.01 1.25
C SER A 141 21.53 4.51 1.10
N ARG A 142 20.55 5.38 1.28
CA ARG A 142 20.76 6.84 1.31
C ARG A 142 21.43 7.30 2.60
N LYS A 143 21.16 6.61 3.73
CA LYS A 143 21.64 6.99 5.06
C LYS A 143 22.93 6.30 5.49
N SER A 144 23.33 5.20 4.82
CA SER A 144 24.56 4.45 5.15
C SER A 144 25.29 4.03 3.85
N PRO A 145 26.47 4.59 3.60
CA PRO A 145 27.34 4.14 2.51
C PRO A 145 27.71 2.66 2.63
N GLU A 146 27.89 2.16 3.86
CA GLU A 146 28.19 0.76 4.14
C GLU A 146 27.01 -0.14 3.73
N PHE A 147 25.79 0.20 4.13
CA PHE A 147 24.59 -0.54 3.72
C PHE A 147 24.43 -0.51 2.18
N ARG A 148 24.69 0.64 1.56
CA ARG A 148 24.65 0.78 0.09
C ARG A 148 25.59 -0.17 -0.61
N SER A 149 26.81 -0.34 -0.08
CA SER A 149 27.82 -1.21 -0.71
C SER A 149 27.57 -2.70 -0.48
N GLN A 150 27.05 -3.08 0.70
CA GLN A 150 26.88 -4.49 1.08
C GLN A 150 25.53 -5.07 0.63
N VAL A 151 24.45 -4.30 0.74
CA VAL A 151 23.07 -4.74 0.46
C VAL A 151 22.48 -3.98 -0.72
N GLY A 152 22.58 -2.65 -0.69
CA GLY A 152 22.06 -1.76 -1.71
C GLY A 152 20.53 -1.67 -1.70
N LYS A 153 20.01 -0.88 -2.64
CA LYS A 153 18.59 -0.72 -2.88
C LYS A 153 18.07 -1.91 -3.70
N SER A 154 17.15 -2.67 -3.12
CA SER A 154 16.63 -3.89 -3.76
C SER A 154 15.25 -4.26 -3.23
N ALA A 155 14.41 -4.85 -4.09
CA ALA A 155 13.17 -5.52 -3.69
C ALA A 155 13.44 -6.93 -3.14
N SER A 156 14.60 -7.50 -3.50
CA SER A 156 15.09 -8.82 -3.08
C SER A 156 16.49 -8.69 -2.49
N PRO A 157 16.66 -7.97 -1.37
CA PRO A 157 17.97 -7.75 -0.78
C PRO A 157 18.54 -9.03 -0.19
N LYS A 158 19.86 -9.18 -0.32
CA LYS A 158 20.60 -10.24 0.38
C LYS A 158 20.92 -9.76 1.78
N TRP A 159 20.04 -10.08 2.72
CA TRP A 159 20.21 -9.67 4.12
C TRP A 159 21.36 -10.44 4.78
N PRO A 160 22.32 -9.75 5.43
CA PRO A 160 23.43 -10.41 6.13
C PRO A 160 23.00 -11.07 7.44
N VAL A 161 21.92 -10.60 8.06
CA VAL A 161 21.39 -11.11 9.32
C VAL A 161 19.86 -11.15 9.30
N GLY A 162 19.29 -11.92 10.21
CA GLY A 162 17.84 -11.95 10.48
C GLY A 162 17.12 -13.16 9.89
N THR A 163 15.84 -13.21 10.20
CA THR A 163 14.92 -14.29 9.80
C THR A 163 13.82 -13.75 8.88
N THR A 164 13.43 -14.53 7.90
CA THR A 164 12.44 -14.16 6.90
C THR A 164 11.00 -14.21 7.42
N ALA A 165 10.24 -13.18 7.09
CA ALA A 165 8.78 -13.12 7.19
C ALA A 165 8.17 -12.95 5.79
N LYS A 166 7.35 -13.93 5.36
CA LYS A 166 6.82 -13.98 3.98
C LYS A 166 5.80 -12.89 3.69
N ARG A 167 4.88 -12.62 4.62
CA ARG A 167 3.80 -11.64 4.48
C ARG A 167 3.91 -10.56 5.55
N SER A 168 3.24 -9.42 5.33
CA SER A 168 3.17 -8.34 6.33
C SER A 168 2.48 -8.79 7.62
N VAL A 169 1.50 -9.70 7.52
CA VAL A 169 0.86 -10.32 8.69
C VAL A 169 1.88 -11.16 9.46
N ASP A 170 2.64 -12.02 8.78
CA ASP A 170 3.65 -12.87 9.42
C ASP A 170 4.74 -12.02 10.11
N MET A 171 5.09 -10.86 9.53
CA MET A 171 6.05 -9.92 10.12
C MET A 171 5.54 -9.40 11.47
N VAL A 172 4.30 -8.88 11.52
CA VAL A 172 3.76 -8.33 12.76
C VAL A 172 3.54 -9.41 13.82
N GLU A 173 3.13 -10.62 13.43
CA GLU A 173 2.98 -11.77 14.33
C GLU A 173 4.33 -12.18 14.94
N LYS A 174 5.37 -12.33 14.12
CA LYS A 174 6.72 -12.67 14.60
C LYS A 174 7.27 -11.62 15.55
N VAL A 175 7.14 -10.34 15.19
CA VAL A 175 7.60 -9.24 16.06
C VAL A 175 6.85 -9.24 17.39
N LYS A 176 5.53 -9.42 17.40
CA LYS A 176 4.74 -9.49 18.65
C LYS A 176 5.16 -10.68 19.53
N ALA A 177 5.43 -11.81 18.93
CA ALA A 177 5.73 -13.05 19.65
C ALA A 177 7.17 -13.10 20.20
N THR A 178 8.08 -12.26 19.69
CA THR A 178 9.51 -12.35 19.99
C THR A 178 9.99 -11.09 20.74
N PRO A 179 10.26 -11.18 22.05
CA PRO A 179 10.93 -10.09 22.78
C PRO A 179 12.28 -9.74 22.12
N GLY A 180 12.58 -8.46 22.00
CA GLY A 180 13.77 -7.98 21.30
C GLY A 180 13.67 -7.94 19.78
N ALA A 181 12.54 -8.32 19.20
CA ALA A 181 12.35 -8.29 17.76
C ALA A 181 12.33 -6.87 17.19
N ILE A 182 12.90 -6.75 15.98
CA ILE A 182 12.71 -5.61 15.07
C ILE A 182 12.37 -6.11 13.67
N GLY A 183 11.45 -5.45 13.00
CA GLY A 183 11.07 -5.71 11.62
C GLY A 183 10.68 -4.41 10.91
N TYR A 184 10.22 -4.53 9.67
CA TYR A 184 9.63 -3.41 8.94
C TYR A 184 8.39 -3.87 8.17
N VAL A 185 7.38 -3.00 8.14
CA VAL A 185 6.08 -3.31 7.52
C VAL A 185 5.38 -2.03 7.08
N GLU A 186 4.37 -2.15 6.25
CA GLU A 186 3.49 -1.01 5.96
C GLU A 186 2.75 -0.56 7.23
N ARG A 187 2.68 0.74 7.46
CA ARG A 187 2.04 1.36 8.62
C ARG A 187 0.64 0.80 8.91
N SER A 188 -0.15 0.53 7.88
CA SER A 188 -1.51 -0.01 8.02
C SER A 188 -1.54 -1.36 8.75
N PHE A 189 -0.52 -2.21 8.56
CA PHE A 189 -0.40 -3.49 9.29
C PHE A 189 0.04 -3.28 10.74
N ALA A 190 0.96 -2.36 11.00
CA ALA A 190 1.39 -2.04 12.36
C ALA A 190 0.21 -1.55 13.20
N ILE A 191 -0.63 -0.65 12.66
CA ILE A 191 -1.82 -0.12 13.34
C ILE A 191 -2.84 -1.23 13.60
N ARG A 192 -3.21 -2.00 12.57
CA ARG A 192 -4.22 -3.06 12.70
C ARG A 192 -3.82 -4.15 13.69
N ALA A 193 -2.54 -4.45 13.77
CA ALA A 193 -2.01 -5.43 14.71
C ALA A 193 -1.67 -4.85 16.08
N SER A 194 -1.80 -3.53 16.29
CA SER A 194 -1.40 -2.82 17.51
C SER A 194 0.04 -3.15 17.91
N VAL A 195 0.97 -3.13 16.93
CA VAL A 195 2.41 -3.31 17.17
C VAL A 195 3.06 -1.93 17.28
N ALA A 196 3.98 -1.78 18.23
CA ALA A 196 4.77 -0.57 18.37
C ALA A 196 5.59 -0.31 17.11
N TYR A 197 5.63 0.96 16.67
CA TYR A 197 6.51 1.40 15.59
C TYR A 197 7.13 2.75 15.94
N GLY A 198 8.36 2.93 15.50
CA GLY A 198 9.17 4.08 15.88
C GLY A 198 9.04 5.27 14.94
N SER A 199 9.41 6.45 15.46
CA SER A 199 9.69 7.62 14.67
C SER A 199 11.06 7.51 13.99
N VAL A 200 11.19 8.09 12.80
CA VAL A 200 12.39 8.00 11.98
C VAL A 200 12.94 9.40 11.71
N GLN A 201 14.24 9.57 11.88
CA GLN A 201 14.91 10.84 11.59
C GLN A 201 14.85 11.15 10.10
N ASN A 202 14.34 12.33 9.76
CA ASN A 202 14.26 12.81 8.39
C ASN A 202 15.51 13.59 7.95
N SER A 203 15.51 14.07 6.71
CA SER A 203 16.62 14.83 6.13
C SER A 203 16.85 16.20 6.81
N SER A 204 15.85 16.72 7.53
CA SER A 204 15.96 17.95 8.34
C SER A 204 16.45 17.69 9.78
N GLY A 205 16.69 16.42 10.15
CA GLY A 205 17.14 16.03 11.48
C GLY A 205 16.02 15.73 12.48
N ASN A 206 14.76 15.96 12.13
CA ASN A 206 13.61 15.76 13.01
C ASN A 206 13.20 14.28 13.04
N PHE A 207 12.80 13.80 14.23
CA PHE A 207 12.18 12.48 14.38
C PHE A 207 10.69 12.58 14.09
N VAL A 208 10.28 12.00 12.97
CA VAL A 208 8.90 12.07 12.49
C VAL A 208 8.26 10.68 12.55
N LYS A 209 7.06 10.62 13.13
CA LYS A 209 6.23 9.42 13.11
C LYS A 209 5.43 9.35 11.82
N ALA A 210 5.28 8.15 11.28
CA ALA A 210 4.46 7.94 10.11
C ALA A 210 2.97 8.15 10.45
N ASP A 211 2.37 9.15 9.83
CA ASP A 211 0.93 9.43 9.85
C ASP A 211 0.49 10.03 8.50
N PRO A 212 -0.82 10.22 8.26
CA PRO A 212 -1.29 10.78 7.00
C PRO A 212 -0.70 12.16 6.69
N ALA A 213 -0.50 13.01 7.69
CA ALA A 213 0.02 14.36 7.50
C ALA A 213 1.50 14.35 7.10
N SER A 214 2.33 13.55 7.79
CA SER A 214 3.77 13.44 7.50
C SER A 214 4.06 12.75 6.17
N MET A 215 3.21 11.81 5.74
CA MET A 215 3.30 11.19 4.42
C MET A 215 2.88 12.17 3.32
N THR A 216 1.82 12.95 3.55
CA THR A 216 1.41 14.03 2.65
C THR A 216 2.49 15.10 2.53
N ALA A 217 3.11 15.50 3.66
CA ALA A 217 4.22 16.45 3.66
C ALA A 217 5.40 15.97 2.80
N ALA A 218 5.76 14.68 2.88
CA ALA A 218 6.79 14.09 2.04
C ALA A 218 6.44 14.15 0.53
N CYS A 219 5.16 13.96 0.19
CA CYS A 219 4.69 14.06 -1.19
C CYS A 219 4.75 15.52 -1.68
N VAL A 220 4.20 16.47 -0.91
CA VAL A 220 4.17 17.90 -1.25
C VAL A 220 5.59 18.45 -1.40
N ALA A 221 6.50 18.10 -0.51
CA ALA A 221 7.90 18.53 -0.57
C ALA A 221 8.63 18.09 -1.84
N THR A 222 8.12 17.07 -2.53
CA THR A 222 8.70 16.53 -3.77
C THR A 222 8.01 17.06 -5.03
N GLU A 223 6.82 17.66 -4.93
CA GLU A 223 6.03 18.15 -6.08
C GLU A 223 6.78 19.20 -6.91
N GLY A 224 7.55 20.09 -6.28
CA GLY A 224 8.36 21.11 -6.95
C GLY A 224 9.45 20.54 -7.87
N SER A 225 9.85 19.29 -7.65
CA SER A 225 10.82 18.55 -8.48
C SER A 225 10.17 17.81 -9.65
N VAL A 226 8.80 17.75 -9.67
CA VAL A 226 8.01 16.96 -10.64
C VAL A 226 7.43 17.88 -11.69
N ARG A 227 8.26 18.41 -12.56
CA ARG A 227 7.77 19.29 -13.62
C ARG A 227 7.02 18.57 -14.76
N GLN A 228 7.21 17.27 -14.99
CA GLN A 228 6.61 16.56 -16.14
C GLN A 228 6.31 15.08 -15.94
N ASP A 229 6.72 14.45 -14.82
CA ASP A 229 6.55 13.02 -14.62
C ASP A 229 6.00 12.71 -13.22
N VAL A 230 4.94 11.90 -13.16
CA VAL A 230 4.38 11.43 -11.89
C VAL A 230 5.29 10.45 -11.14
N ARG A 231 6.38 10.00 -11.78
CA ARG A 231 7.36 9.04 -11.24
C ARG A 231 8.32 9.71 -10.27
N ILE A 232 7.88 9.93 -9.03
CA ILE A 232 8.67 10.54 -7.96
C ILE A 232 9.06 9.53 -6.90
N SER A 233 10.25 9.69 -6.33
CA SER A 233 10.64 8.99 -5.11
C SER A 233 10.35 9.90 -3.92
N LEU A 234 9.51 9.43 -3.00
CA LEU A 234 9.22 10.14 -1.75
C LEU A 234 10.18 9.73 -0.62
N VAL A 235 11.09 8.78 -0.89
CA VAL A 235 12.05 8.30 0.09
C VAL A 235 13.04 9.41 0.44
N ASP A 236 13.14 9.71 1.73
CA ASP A 236 13.99 10.77 2.29
C ASP A 236 13.67 12.16 1.73
N ALA A 237 12.38 12.42 1.46
CA ALA A 237 11.90 13.71 1.01
C ALA A 237 12.30 14.82 1.99
N ARG A 238 12.61 15.99 1.43
CA ARG A 238 12.95 17.18 2.24
C ARG A 238 11.72 17.65 3.01
N GLY A 239 11.96 18.45 4.07
CA GLY A 239 10.91 19.08 4.87
C GLY A 239 10.87 18.55 6.30
N GLU A 240 10.64 19.49 7.24
CA GLU A 240 10.70 19.20 8.68
C GLU A 240 9.68 18.19 9.17
N ALA A 241 8.49 18.16 8.53
CA ALA A 241 7.39 17.25 8.86
C ALA A 241 7.33 16.00 7.98
N SER A 242 8.26 15.84 7.02
CA SER A 242 8.22 14.73 6.05
C SER A 242 8.64 13.40 6.70
N TYR A 243 7.83 12.35 6.56
CA TYR A 243 8.22 11.00 6.96
C TYR A 243 9.15 10.37 5.92
N SER A 244 10.32 9.93 6.36
CA SER A 244 11.43 9.56 5.47
C SER A 244 11.21 8.28 4.65
N ILE A 245 10.42 7.31 5.15
CA ILE A 245 10.24 6.02 4.49
C ILE A 245 8.85 5.97 3.84
N THR A 246 8.57 7.01 3.05
CA THR A 246 7.31 7.16 2.30
C THR A 246 7.50 6.68 0.87
N GLY A 247 6.51 6.00 0.33
CA GLY A 247 6.44 5.55 -1.06
C GLY A 247 5.06 5.76 -1.67
N ILE A 248 4.95 5.45 -2.95
CA ILE A 248 3.69 5.49 -3.72
C ILE A 248 3.38 4.09 -4.22
N THR A 249 2.11 3.72 -4.16
CA THR A 249 1.59 2.54 -4.86
C THR A 249 1.11 2.96 -6.25
N TRP A 250 1.46 2.18 -7.26
CA TRP A 250 1.20 2.47 -8.67
C TRP A 250 0.36 1.39 -9.33
N VAL A 251 -0.50 1.80 -10.26
CA VAL A 251 -1.12 0.92 -11.26
C VAL A 251 -0.46 1.16 -12.60
N TYR A 252 -0.21 0.09 -13.33
CA TYR A 252 0.40 0.10 -14.66
C TYR A 252 -0.64 -0.31 -15.68
N LEU A 253 -0.88 0.54 -16.67
CA LEU A 253 -1.84 0.32 -17.74
C LEU A 253 -1.12 0.36 -19.10
N PRO A 254 -1.55 -0.43 -20.09
CA PRO A 254 -1.14 -0.19 -21.46
C PRO A 254 -1.70 1.18 -21.91
N ALA A 255 -0.91 1.92 -22.68
CA ALA A 255 -1.32 3.25 -23.18
C ALA A 255 -2.47 3.14 -24.20
N SER A 256 -2.63 1.98 -24.84
CA SER A 256 -3.68 1.71 -25.82
C SER A 256 -4.19 0.26 -25.69
N GLY A 257 -5.31 -0.04 -26.35
CA GLY A 257 -5.91 -1.38 -26.35
C GLY A 257 -6.93 -1.60 -25.22
N LEU A 258 -7.36 -0.54 -24.53
CA LEU A 258 -8.43 -0.58 -23.53
C LEU A 258 -9.80 -0.16 -24.10
N SER A 259 -10.00 -0.29 -25.41
CA SER A 259 -11.29 -0.01 -26.08
C SER A 259 -12.36 -1.09 -25.88
N SER A 260 -12.00 -2.24 -25.28
CA SER A 260 -12.96 -3.27 -24.92
C SER A 260 -13.84 -2.84 -23.73
N GLU A 261 -14.99 -3.49 -23.54
CA GLU A 261 -15.87 -3.29 -22.39
C GLU A 261 -15.11 -3.42 -21.05
N ARG A 262 -14.21 -4.40 -20.97
CA ARG A 262 -13.33 -4.57 -19.79
C ARG A 262 -12.37 -3.40 -19.60
N GLY A 263 -11.83 -2.87 -20.69
CA GLY A 263 -10.94 -1.72 -20.66
C GLY A 263 -11.68 -0.47 -20.16
N HIS A 264 -12.89 -0.21 -20.63
CA HIS A 264 -13.73 0.87 -20.15
C HIS A 264 -14.06 0.71 -18.67
N ALA A 265 -14.52 -0.48 -18.24
CA ALA A 265 -14.80 -0.74 -16.83
C ALA A 265 -13.57 -0.57 -15.92
N LEU A 266 -12.37 -0.95 -16.39
CA LEU A 266 -11.11 -0.71 -15.66
C LEU A 266 -10.82 0.79 -15.52
N LYS A 267 -11.00 1.56 -16.59
CA LYS A 267 -10.81 3.03 -16.56
C LYS A 267 -11.80 3.70 -15.62
N GLU A 268 -13.08 3.33 -15.67
CA GLU A 268 -14.12 3.81 -14.75
C GLU A 268 -13.79 3.47 -13.29
N PHE A 269 -13.38 2.22 -13.02
CA PHE A 269 -12.96 1.82 -11.68
C PHE A 269 -11.78 2.65 -11.18
N LEU A 270 -10.76 2.87 -12.00
CA LEU A 270 -9.60 3.66 -11.60
C LEU A 270 -9.94 5.15 -11.45
N ALA A 271 -10.83 5.70 -12.27
CA ALA A 271 -11.34 7.05 -12.08
C ALA A 271 -12.03 7.18 -10.72
N TRP A 272 -12.92 6.24 -10.39
CA TRP A 272 -13.57 6.18 -9.07
C TRP A 272 -12.54 6.02 -7.93
N VAL A 273 -11.52 5.17 -8.08
CA VAL A 273 -10.43 5.01 -7.08
C VAL A 273 -9.71 6.33 -6.82
N LEU A 274 -9.50 7.14 -7.88
CA LEU A 274 -8.82 8.45 -7.78
C LEU A 274 -9.72 9.58 -7.25
N GLU A 275 -11.00 9.32 -7.05
CA GLU A 275 -11.99 10.28 -6.53
C GLU A 275 -12.59 9.78 -5.20
N ASP A 276 -13.73 9.09 -5.28
CA ASP A 276 -14.46 8.61 -4.10
C ASP A 276 -13.69 7.53 -3.33
N GLY A 277 -12.96 6.67 -4.04
CA GLY A 277 -12.10 5.65 -3.44
C GLY A 277 -11.03 6.22 -2.51
N GLN A 278 -10.53 7.43 -2.79
CA GLN A 278 -9.56 8.10 -1.91
C GLN A 278 -10.12 8.38 -0.51
N LYS A 279 -11.44 8.62 -0.38
CA LYS A 279 -12.11 8.86 0.90
C LYS A 279 -12.11 7.63 1.80
N MET A 280 -12.01 6.43 1.22
CA MET A 280 -11.96 5.17 1.97
C MET A 280 -10.58 4.86 2.53
N ALA A 281 -9.51 5.38 1.94
CA ALA A 281 -8.14 5.05 2.30
C ALA A 281 -7.84 5.32 3.79
N PRO A 282 -8.19 6.47 4.39
CA PRO A 282 -7.93 6.73 5.81
C PRO A 282 -8.66 5.78 6.75
N LEU A 283 -9.88 5.35 6.39
CA LEU A 283 -10.69 4.43 7.20
C LEU A 283 -10.02 3.05 7.33
N LEU A 284 -9.17 2.69 6.38
CA LEU A 284 -8.43 1.43 6.33
C LEU A 284 -6.95 1.57 6.75
N GLY A 285 -6.57 2.74 7.29
CA GLY A 285 -5.20 3.01 7.75
C GLY A 285 -4.20 3.35 6.65
N TYR A 286 -4.69 3.63 5.43
CA TYR A 286 -3.88 4.12 4.30
C TYR A 286 -3.92 5.64 4.22
N THR A 287 -3.10 6.21 3.36
CA THR A 287 -3.07 7.66 3.13
C THR A 287 -3.45 7.95 1.68
N SER A 288 -4.44 8.81 1.51
CA SER A 288 -4.89 9.27 0.20
C SER A 288 -3.78 10.06 -0.52
N LEU A 289 -3.86 10.12 -1.83
CA LEU A 289 -3.04 11.04 -2.62
C LEU A 289 -3.39 12.49 -2.27
N PRO A 290 -2.41 13.41 -2.19
CA PRO A 290 -2.71 14.84 -2.21
C PRO A 290 -3.51 15.23 -3.45
N ALA A 291 -4.36 16.26 -3.33
CA ALA A 291 -5.27 16.66 -4.40
C ALA A 291 -4.57 16.96 -5.73
N SER A 292 -3.38 17.58 -5.67
CA SER A 292 -2.53 17.86 -6.82
C SER A 292 -2.06 16.59 -7.54
N LEU A 293 -1.61 15.57 -6.79
CA LEU A 293 -1.17 14.30 -7.37
C LEU A 293 -2.35 13.48 -7.88
N ALA A 294 -3.48 13.48 -7.18
CA ALA A 294 -4.72 12.84 -7.63
C ALA A 294 -5.24 13.46 -8.94
N SER A 295 -5.16 14.79 -9.09
CA SER A 295 -5.52 15.47 -10.34
C SER A 295 -4.63 15.05 -11.49
N LYS A 296 -3.30 15.03 -11.29
CA LYS A 296 -2.34 14.55 -12.30
C LYS A 296 -2.55 13.07 -12.64
N ALA A 297 -2.92 12.25 -11.65
CA ALA A 297 -3.24 10.85 -11.88
C ALA A 297 -4.46 10.67 -12.78
N ARG A 298 -5.53 11.47 -12.57
CA ARG A 298 -6.72 11.47 -13.43
C ARG A 298 -6.42 11.95 -14.84
N GLU A 299 -5.67 13.05 -14.98
CA GLU A 299 -5.20 13.54 -16.28
C GLU A 299 -4.44 12.43 -17.03
N LYS A 300 -3.51 11.76 -16.34
CA LYS A 300 -2.73 10.66 -16.90
C LYS A 300 -3.61 9.47 -17.29
N LEU A 301 -4.62 9.12 -16.47
CA LEU A 301 -5.60 8.08 -16.80
C LEU A 301 -6.39 8.43 -18.07
N GLY A 302 -6.72 9.70 -18.27
CA GLY A 302 -7.41 10.21 -19.47
C GLY A 302 -6.60 10.01 -20.77
N THR A 303 -5.28 9.88 -20.70
CA THR A 303 -4.43 9.65 -21.89
C THR A 303 -4.42 8.20 -22.36
N VAL A 304 -4.98 7.27 -21.58
CA VAL A 304 -5.05 5.84 -21.93
C VAL A 304 -6.20 5.62 -22.90
N GLN A 305 -5.91 5.00 -24.06
CA GLN A 305 -6.88 4.72 -25.14
C GLN A 305 -7.34 3.26 -25.17
#